data_d0aabdd4c61f47b93850130494c30405
#
_entry.id   d0aabdd4c61f47b93850130494c30405
#
_cell.length_a   1.000
_cell.length_b   1.000
_cell.length_c   1.000
_cell.angle_alpha   90.00
_cell.angle_beta   90.00
_cell.angle_gamma   90.00
#
_symmetry.space_group_name_H-M   'P 1'
#
loop_
_entity.id
_entity.type
_entity.pdbx_description
1 polymer ?
#
loop_
_entity_poly.entity_id
_entity_poly.type
_entity_poly.pdbx_seq_one_letter_code
_entity_poly.pdbx_strand_id
1 'polypeptide(L)'
;VIQRTDGRFLITKRVMTKAWAPGHWEVSGGAAMAGESSAEAVRREVLEETGLDVNNFGGGYLFTYRRDNPGDGDNYFVDVYRFTGDFDEEDVHLQTEETAGFCFATPDEIKELGSQGIFLHYDSIKKAFEV
;
A
#
# COMPACT_ATOMS: atom_id res chain seq x y z
N VAL A 1 -3.58 2.22 1.43
CA VAL A 1 -3.66 1.48 2.70
C VAL A 1 -5.05 0.87 2.83
N ILE A 2 -5.12 -0.42 3.11
CA ILE A 2 -6.37 -1.16 3.20
C ILE A 2 -6.47 -1.77 4.59
N GLN A 3 -7.52 -1.40 5.31
CA GLN A 3 -7.78 -1.87 6.68
C GLN A 3 -9.01 -2.78 6.70
N ARG A 4 -8.89 -3.89 7.41
CA ARG A 4 -10.05 -4.73 7.73
C ARG A 4 -10.83 -4.14 8.89
N THR A 5 -12.08 -4.57 9.02
CA THR A 5 -12.94 -4.14 10.14
C THR A 5 -12.43 -4.59 11.50
N ASP A 6 -11.53 -5.57 11.55
CA ASP A 6 -10.86 -6.00 12.80
C ASP A 6 -9.67 -5.11 13.20
N GLY A 7 -9.38 -4.07 12.42
CA GLY A 7 -8.30 -3.12 12.70
C GLY A 7 -6.95 -3.47 12.08
N ARG A 8 -6.80 -4.65 11.47
CA ARG A 8 -5.55 -5.06 10.83
C ARG A 8 -5.48 -4.52 9.41
N PHE A 9 -4.25 -4.31 8.94
CA PHE A 9 -3.98 -3.76 7.61
C PHE A 9 -3.42 -4.83 6.69
N LEU A 10 -3.85 -4.79 5.43
CA LEU A 10 -3.30 -5.65 4.38
C LEU A 10 -1.95 -5.09 3.95
N ILE A 11 -0.90 -5.88 4.11
CA ILE A 11 0.43 -5.55 3.61
C ILE A 11 0.93 -6.67 2.69
N THR A 12 1.73 -6.31 1.70
CA THR A 12 2.23 -7.24 0.70
C THR A 12 3.76 -7.27 0.72
N LYS A 13 4.33 -8.42 0.38
CA LYS A 13 5.77 -8.62 0.35
C LYS A 13 6.25 -8.69 -1.10
N ARG A 14 7.27 -7.91 -1.42
CA ARG A 14 7.89 -7.90 -2.75
C ARG A 14 8.63 -9.20 -2.99
N VAL A 15 8.60 -9.69 -4.24
CA VAL A 15 9.36 -10.90 -4.60
C VAL A 15 10.86 -10.67 -4.44
N MET A 16 11.60 -11.74 -4.13
CA MET A 16 13.06 -11.67 -3.91
C MET A 16 13.85 -11.36 -5.18
N THR A 17 13.24 -11.55 -6.35
CA THR A 17 13.87 -11.29 -7.65
C THR A 17 13.80 -9.82 -8.08
N LYS A 18 13.11 -8.96 -7.33
CA LYS A 18 13.07 -7.52 -7.62
C LYS A 18 14.47 -6.92 -7.50
N ALA A 19 14.82 -6.05 -8.45
CA ALA A 19 16.10 -5.35 -8.44
C ALA A 19 16.18 -4.32 -7.30
N TRP A 20 15.04 -3.73 -6.93
CA TRP A 20 14.96 -2.75 -5.86
C TRP A 20 14.11 -3.29 -4.72
N ALA A 21 14.64 -3.18 -3.50
CA ALA A 21 13.97 -3.57 -2.26
C ALA A 21 13.36 -4.99 -2.30
N PRO A 22 14.13 -6.04 -2.67
CA PRO A 22 13.58 -7.40 -2.66
C PRO A 22 13.19 -7.82 -1.25
N GLY A 23 12.06 -8.53 -1.14
CA GLY A 23 11.58 -9.06 0.14
C GLY A 23 11.07 -8.03 1.14
N HIS A 24 11.04 -6.75 0.78
CA HIS A 24 10.47 -5.71 1.66
C HIS A 24 8.94 -5.77 1.64
N TRP A 25 8.35 -5.31 2.73
CA TRP A 25 6.91 -5.18 2.87
C TRP A 25 6.46 -3.79 2.42
N GLU A 26 5.25 -3.71 1.89
CA GLU A 26 4.70 -2.44 1.38
C GLU A 26 3.18 -2.45 1.38
N VAL A 27 2.59 -1.29 1.15
CA VAL A 27 1.17 -1.15 0.82
C VAL A 27 1.02 -0.97 -0.69
N SER A 28 -0.18 -1.26 -1.19
CA SER A 28 -0.48 -1.11 -2.62
C SER A 28 -0.43 0.35 -3.04
N GLY A 29 0.09 0.59 -4.23
CA GLY A 29 0.15 1.93 -4.82
C GLY A 29 0.70 1.88 -6.22
N GLY A 30 0.54 2.98 -6.93
CA GLY A 30 1.04 3.13 -8.29
C GLY A 30 0.81 4.52 -8.82
N ALA A 31 1.18 4.74 -10.07
CA ALA A 31 1.06 6.05 -10.72
C ALA A 31 -0.29 6.19 -11.42
N ALA A 32 -0.85 7.40 -11.37
CA ALA A 32 -2.04 7.72 -12.15
C ALA A 32 -1.70 7.76 -13.64
N MET A 33 -2.60 7.22 -14.45
CA MET A 33 -2.51 7.30 -15.90
C MET A 33 -3.03 8.65 -16.39
N ALA A 34 -2.67 9.03 -17.61
CA ALA A 34 -3.16 10.26 -18.22
C ALA A 34 -4.69 10.28 -18.24
N GLY A 35 -5.27 11.38 -17.75
CA GLY A 35 -6.73 11.54 -17.67
C GLY A 35 -7.38 10.88 -16.45
N GLU A 36 -6.60 10.20 -15.63
CA GLU A 36 -7.08 9.50 -14.43
C GLU A 36 -6.86 10.39 -13.20
N SER A 37 -7.85 10.51 -12.32
CA SER A 37 -7.68 11.18 -11.04
C SER A 37 -6.91 10.28 -10.08
N SER A 38 -6.34 10.84 -9.00
CA SER A 38 -5.65 10.02 -8.01
C SER A 38 -6.61 9.03 -7.32
N ALA A 39 -7.87 9.42 -7.10
CA ALA A 39 -8.89 8.53 -6.54
C ALA A 39 -9.22 7.35 -7.46
N GLU A 40 -9.27 7.58 -8.76
CA GLU A 40 -9.46 6.52 -9.75
C GLU A 40 -8.25 5.61 -9.81
N ALA A 41 -7.04 6.22 -9.80
CA ALA A 41 -5.78 5.49 -9.88
C ALA A 41 -5.60 4.53 -8.71
N VAL A 42 -5.85 4.98 -7.48
CA VAL A 42 -5.66 4.14 -6.29
C VAL A 42 -6.61 2.95 -6.29
N ARG A 43 -7.85 3.15 -6.71
CA ARG A 43 -8.83 2.06 -6.79
C ARG A 43 -8.46 1.03 -7.84
N ARG A 44 -8.00 1.49 -9.01
CA ARG A 44 -7.52 0.62 -10.08
C ARG A 44 -6.29 -0.19 -9.63
N GLU A 45 -5.30 0.47 -9.04
CA GLU A 45 -4.07 -0.18 -8.59
C GLU A 45 -4.35 -1.23 -7.50
N VAL A 46 -5.22 -0.91 -6.55
CA VAL A 46 -5.61 -1.85 -5.49
C VAL A 46 -6.27 -3.08 -6.09
N LEU A 47 -7.18 -2.89 -7.03
CA LEU A 47 -7.87 -4.01 -7.70
C LEU A 47 -6.88 -4.88 -8.48
N GLU A 48 -5.96 -4.28 -9.23
CA GLU A 48 -4.96 -5.01 -10.00
C GLU A 48 -3.98 -5.77 -9.10
N GLU A 49 -3.53 -5.16 -8.02
CA GLU A 49 -2.50 -5.74 -7.15
C GLU A 49 -3.03 -6.72 -6.12
N THR A 50 -4.25 -6.52 -5.62
CA THR A 50 -4.81 -7.33 -4.53
C THR A 50 -6.10 -8.06 -4.87
N GLY A 51 -6.74 -7.71 -5.98
CA GLY A 51 -8.03 -8.26 -6.35
C GLY A 51 -9.21 -7.66 -5.58
N LEU A 52 -8.96 -6.69 -4.71
CA LEU A 52 -10.02 -6.06 -3.90
C LEU A 52 -10.62 -4.87 -4.61
N ASP A 53 -11.96 -4.86 -4.72
CA ASP A 53 -12.72 -3.70 -5.18
C ASP A 53 -13.10 -2.86 -3.97
N VAL A 54 -12.42 -1.72 -3.80
CA VAL A 54 -12.60 -0.86 -2.65
C VAL A 54 -13.71 0.21 -2.83
N ASN A 55 -14.45 0.16 -3.95
CA ASN A 55 -15.51 1.14 -4.22
C ASN A 55 -16.60 1.16 -3.15
N ASN A 56 -16.84 0.03 -2.49
CA ASN A 56 -17.82 -0.10 -1.42
C ASN A 56 -17.22 0.01 -0.03
N PHE A 57 -15.94 0.27 0.08
CA PHE A 57 -15.24 0.42 1.36
C PHE A 57 -15.42 1.85 1.89
N GLY A 58 -15.39 2.00 3.21
CA GLY A 58 -15.33 3.31 3.85
C GLY A 58 -13.95 3.93 3.73
N GLY A 59 -13.84 5.18 4.13
CA GLY A 59 -12.56 5.91 4.11
C GLY A 59 -12.34 6.71 2.84
N GLY A 60 -11.10 6.93 2.49
CA GLY A 60 -10.71 7.71 1.33
C GLY A 60 -9.38 8.42 1.55
N TYR A 61 -9.25 9.59 0.95
CA TYR A 61 -8.05 10.41 1.03
C TYR A 61 -7.70 10.83 2.45
N LEU A 62 -6.42 10.70 2.82
CA LEU A 62 -5.92 11.12 4.13
C LEU A 62 -4.99 12.33 4.04
N PHE A 63 -3.91 12.21 3.28
CA PHE A 63 -2.91 13.26 3.16
C PHE A 63 -2.04 13.04 1.93
N THR A 64 -1.24 14.06 1.61
CA THR A 64 -0.26 14.03 0.53
C THR A 64 1.11 14.33 1.10
N TYR A 65 2.13 13.61 0.62
CA TYR A 65 3.51 13.94 0.94
C TYR A 65 4.36 14.00 -0.32
N ARG A 66 5.48 14.68 -0.22
CA ARG A 66 6.44 14.77 -1.32
C ARG A 66 7.47 13.66 -1.18
N ARG A 67 7.64 12.90 -2.24
CA ARG A 67 8.70 11.88 -2.32
C ARG A 67 9.82 12.43 -3.18
N ASP A 68 11.00 12.59 -2.58
CA ASP A 68 12.19 13.04 -3.26
C ASP A 68 12.98 11.83 -3.74
N ASN A 69 13.40 11.88 -4.99
CA ASN A 69 14.23 10.84 -5.59
C ASN A 69 15.51 11.48 -6.13
N PRO A 70 16.49 11.79 -5.25
CA PRO A 70 17.67 12.58 -5.62
C PRO A 70 18.56 11.91 -6.67
N GLY A 71 18.50 10.58 -6.80
CA GLY A 71 19.27 9.86 -7.80
C GLY A 71 18.82 10.11 -9.23
N ASP A 72 17.53 10.35 -9.43
CA ASP A 72 16.91 10.54 -10.75
C ASP A 72 16.47 12.00 -11.01
N GLY A 73 16.57 12.85 -10.00
CA GLY A 73 16.12 14.23 -10.10
C GLY A 73 14.60 14.38 -10.16
N ASP A 74 13.85 13.30 -9.99
CA ASP A 74 12.40 13.29 -10.03
C ASP A 74 11.82 13.40 -8.63
N ASN A 75 11.11 14.49 -8.40
CA ASN A 75 10.34 14.68 -7.18
C ASN A 75 8.86 14.62 -7.55
N TYR A 76 8.07 13.89 -6.76
CA TYR A 76 6.65 13.78 -7.02
C TYR A 76 5.86 13.72 -5.73
N PHE A 77 4.56 14.01 -5.84
CA PHE A 77 3.65 13.96 -4.69
C PHE A 77 2.96 12.60 -4.65
N VAL A 78 2.78 12.10 -3.44
CA VAL A 78 2.08 10.83 -3.20
C VAL A 78 0.83 11.13 -2.37
N ASP A 79 -0.32 10.82 -2.95
CA ASP A 79 -1.59 10.90 -2.25
C ASP A 79 -1.83 9.58 -1.52
N VAL A 80 -2.05 9.66 -0.22
CA VAL A 80 -2.27 8.49 0.64
C VAL A 80 -3.75 8.36 0.96
N TYR A 81 -4.29 7.16 0.68
CA TYR A 81 -5.67 6.81 0.95
C TYR A 81 -5.72 5.67 1.95
N ARG A 82 -6.77 5.63 2.74
CA ARG A 82 -7.05 4.50 3.63
C ARG A 82 -8.49 4.08 3.43
N PHE A 83 -8.67 2.85 2.96
CA PHE A 83 -9.98 2.23 2.79
C PHE A 83 -10.19 1.19 3.88
N THR A 84 -11.40 1.15 4.43
CA THR A 84 -11.75 0.18 5.48
C THR A 84 -12.96 -0.62 5.03
N GLY A 85 -12.85 -1.93 5.08
CA GLY A 85 -13.94 -2.81 4.67
C GLY A 85 -13.85 -4.19 5.29
N ASP A 86 -14.89 -4.96 5.08
CA ASP A 86 -14.96 -6.35 5.54
C ASP A 86 -14.53 -7.27 4.40
N PHE A 87 -13.43 -7.97 4.59
CA PHE A 87 -12.91 -8.94 3.63
C PHE A 87 -12.01 -9.95 4.35
N ASP A 88 -11.83 -11.11 3.73
CA ASP A 88 -11.00 -12.19 4.24
C ASP A 88 -9.81 -12.45 3.32
N GLU A 89 -8.88 -13.30 3.75
CA GLU A 89 -7.73 -13.68 2.92
C GLU A 89 -8.15 -14.33 1.60
N GLU A 90 -9.32 -14.99 1.56
CA GLU A 90 -9.86 -15.60 0.35
C GLU A 90 -10.21 -14.59 -0.73
N ASP A 91 -10.47 -13.34 -0.34
CA ASP A 91 -10.80 -12.26 -1.25
C ASP A 91 -9.56 -11.63 -1.89
N VAL A 92 -8.37 -11.93 -1.36
CA VAL A 92 -7.12 -11.34 -1.82
C VAL A 92 -6.52 -12.20 -2.93
N HIS A 93 -6.33 -11.60 -4.10
CA HIS A 93 -5.75 -12.26 -5.28
C HIS A 93 -4.57 -11.42 -5.78
N LEU A 94 -3.36 -11.82 -5.42
CA LEU A 94 -2.15 -11.07 -5.70
C LEU A 94 -1.66 -11.24 -7.13
N GLN A 95 -0.96 -10.21 -7.62
CA GLN A 95 -0.12 -10.33 -8.82
C GLN A 95 1.16 -11.08 -8.44
N THR A 96 1.22 -12.37 -8.76
CA THR A 96 2.30 -13.26 -8.33
C THR A 96 3.68 -12.91 -8.89
N GLU A 97 3.73 -12.17 -10.00
CA GLU A 97 4.99 -11.72 -10.61
C GLU A 97 5.67 -10.63 -9.79
N GLU A 98 4.88 -9.85 -9.06
CA GLU A 98 5.35 -8.69 -8.29
C GLU A 98 5.44 -8.99 -6.79
N THR A 99 4.61 -9.91 -6.31
CA THR A 99 4.30 -10.07 -4.89
C THR A 99 4.47 -11.52 -4.47
N ALA A 100 5.32 -11.75 -3.46
CA ALA A 100 5.59 -13.08 -2.91
C ALA A 100 4.52 -13.55 -1.93
N GLY A 101 3.79 -12.61 -1.30
CA GLY A 101 2.77 -12.97 -0.33
C GLY A 101 2.15 -11.74 0.31
N PHE A 102 1.26 -11.98 1.25
CA PHE A 102 0.60 -10.92 2.02
C PHE A 102 0.31 -11.40 3.44
N CYS A 103 0.05 -10.44 4.31
CA CYS A 103 -0.52 -10.74 5.62
C CYS A 103 -1.38 -9.57 6.11
N PHE A 104 -2.15 -9.84 7.15
CA PHE A 104 -2.91 -8.83 7.87
C PHE A 104 -2.14 -8.50 9.14
N ALA A 105 -1.64 -7.27 9.23
CA ALA A 105 -0.76 -6.84 10.30
C ALA A 105 -1.40 -5.75 11.16
N THR A 106 -1.12 -5.79 12.45
CA THR A 106 -1.50 -4.73 13.37
C THR A 106 -0.59 -3.52 13.17
N PRO A 107 -0.99 -2.31 13.61
CA PRO A 107 -0.11 -1.15 13.58
C PRO A 107 1.24 -1.38 14.25
N ASP A 108 1.26 -2.10 15.36
CA ASP A 108 2.51 -2.41 16.09
C ASP A 108 3.43 -3.33 15.29
N GLU A 109 2.87 -4.32 14.61
CA GLU A 109 3.63 -5.21 13.73
C GLU A 109 4.25 -4.45 12.55
N ILE A 110 3.49 -3.53 11.96
CA ILE A 110 3.98 -2.67 10.87
C ILE A 110 5.09 -1.75 11.37
N LYS A 111 4.92 -1.17 12.55
CA LYS A 111 5.95 -0.34 13.18
C LYS A 111 7.24 -1.11 13.40
N GLU A 112 7.16 -2.36 13.82
CA GLU A 112 8.31 -3.23 14.00
C GLU A 112 9.04 -3.48 12.67
N LEU A 113 8.30 -3.75 11.60
CA LEU A 113 8.87 -3.90 10.26
C LEU A 113 9.55 -2.60 9.80
N GLY A 114 8.96 -1.45 10.11
CA GLY A 114 9.55 -0.15 9.83
C GLY A 114 10.85 0.07 10.58
N SER A 115 10.92 -0.33 11.87
CA SER A 115 12.12 -0.22 12.68
C SER A 115 13.26 -1.12 12.18
N GLN A 116 12.91 -2.25 11.55
CA GLN A 116 13.87 -3.15 10.93
C GLN A 116 14.34 -2.67 9.55
N GLY A 117 13.75 -1.60 9.03
CA GLY A 117 14.10 -1.07 7.72
C GLY A 117 13.58 -1.89 6.54
N ILE A 118 12.59 -2.75 6.75
CA ILE A 118 12.02 -3.64 5.73
C ILE A 118 10.57 -3.32 5.37
N PHE A 119 10.05 -2.19 5.83
CA PHE A 119 8.75 -1.68 5.38
C PHE A 119 8.96 -0.38 4.61
N LEU A 120 8.61 -0.41 3.32
CA LEU A 120 8.89 0.71 2.42
C LEU A 120 8.11 1.96 2.79
N HIS A 121 8.82 3.08 2.86
CA HIS A 121 8.26 4.42 3.10
C HIS A 121 7.52 4.56 4.43
N TYR A 122 7.84 3.73 5.41
CA TYR A 122 7.12 3.70 6.69
C TYR A 122 7.03 5.09 7.34
N ASP A 123 8.13 5.82 7.42
CA ASP A 123 8.14 7.14 8.09
C ASP A 123 7.24 8.17 7.38
N SER A 124 7.07 8.03 6.07
CA SER A 124 6.22 8.92 5.29
C SER A 124 4.73 8.60 5.41
N ILE A 125 4.39 7.33 5.65
CA ILE A 125 2.99 6.88 5.62
C ILE A 125 2.46 6.37 6.97
N LYS A 126 3.28 6.39 8.02
CA LYS A 126 2.91 5.82 9.33
C LYS A 126 1.61 6.37 9.92
N LYS A 127 1.25 7.61 9.60
CA LYS A 127 -0.02 8.20 10.05
C LYS A 127 -1.25 7.48 9.49
N ALA A 128 -1.10 6.82 8.35
CA ALA A 128 -2.19 6.05 7.74
C ALA A 128 -2.54 4.78 8.53
N PHE A 129 -1.67 4.36 9.44
CA PHE A 129 -1.88 3.18 10.30
C PHE A 129 -2.34 3.55 11.71
N GLU A 130 -2.52 4.82 12.00
CA GLU A 130 -3.04 5.27 13.29
C GLU A 130 -4.53 4.93 13.40
N VAL A 131 -4.92 4.51 14.60
CA VAL A 131 -6.31 4.09 14.88
C VAL A 131 -7.10 5.25 15.45
#